data_925b686402b4eac99fcd6d47c417a904
#
_entry.id   925b686402b4eac99fcd6d47c417a904
#
_cell.length_a   1.000
_cell.length_b   1.000
_cell.length_c   1.000
_cell.angle_alpha   90.00
_cell.angle_beta   90.00
_cell.angle_gamma   90.00
#
_symmetry.space_group_name_H-M   'P 1'
#
loop_
_entity.id
_entity.type
_entity.pdbx_description
1 polymer ?
#
loop_
_entity_poly.entity_id
_entity_poly.type
_entity_poly.pdbx_seq_one_letter_code
_entity_poly.pdbx_strand_id
1 'polypeptide(L)'
;MAAQSPHLGADYDLPRADLAFRDGVPFAAAFDDGYYNADDGLAESRHVFLDGNGLSARMRESRHLTIAETGFGTGLNLLAVMAEMNRHPELRLDYISFEGFPLTAEQMEQAHASFTAVAAEAAALRAALPPRWPGYHLVQLCGGRLTLHLHYGEIGDMLPSLDFRADCWFLDGFAPARNPSMWTAENMFHVGRLTRPGGSLASFTAAGDVRRSLEVAGFAVERVPGYGRKRQMIRGRRSGDRDDQPMPPSRIAVIGGGIAGAAAAAGLRRRGAEVVLLEAGTGIGEGASGNRMALQSPRLTVDHNAMSRLSAACLSFAARLSDLSGATMAKGVLALDAPERMAARHHVFRGQAWPVDLLRAAGPEDLPASVDESGGAIVYPFGRVIRPDMLLPCLMGDTQLVSGFEVASIDAGEDGLLIAAKDGRQRQADAVVLASGADLGQMMALSGDLLPLEQSYGQVSHVPVAATPLNHELSNGVSFGGYLTPALDGLRDLGATFTKQQQDVRTGHEHNLGLLPETWQSWMASPSQEAFGSRVRRRASLPDRRPVAGKLAEGIWVLGGLGARGFTLAPLLGETLAAEILGHAAPMDRAQRDGILPDRYKDR
;
A
#
# COMPACT_ATOMS: atom_id res chain seq x y z
N MET A 1 8.23 -0.76 -27.95
CA MET A 1 7.15 -1.77 -27.93
C MET A 1 6.75 -1.91 -26.47
N ALA A 2 5.55 -1.45 -26.11
CA ALA A 2 5.02 -1.60 -24.76
C ALA A 2 4.85 -3.11 -24.49
N ALA A 3 5.50 -3.61 -23.45
CA ALA A 3 5.27 -4.95 -22.95
C ALA A 3 3.78 -5.07 -22.63
N GLN A 4 3.06 -5.91 -23.37
CA GLN A 4 1.69 -6.27 -23.04
C GLN A 4 1.72 -6.88 -21.64
N SER A 5 0.99 -6.28 -20.72
CA SER A 5 0.71 -6.90 -19.43
C SER A 5 0.17 -8.31 -19.68
N PRO A 6 0.56 -9.32 -18.89
CA PRO A 6 0.03 -10.66 -19.06
C PRO A 6 -1.49 -10.54 -19.05
N HIS A 7 -2.12 -11.19 -20.01
CA HIS A 7 -3.58 -11.31 -20.12
C HIS A 7 -4.09 -12.06 -18.87
N LEU A 8 -4.37 -11.29 -17.81
CA LEU A 8 -5.35 -11.76 -16.84
C LEU A 8 -6.63 -11.93 -17.64
N GLY A 9 -7.04 -13.18 -17.84
CA GLY A 9 -8.35 -13.48 -18.39
C GLY A 9 -9.42 -12.67 -17.64
N ALA A 10 -10.67 -12.75 -18.00
CA ALA A 10 -11.78 -12.09 -17.33
C ALA A 10 -11.95 -12.50 -15.84
N ASP A 11 -11.02 -13.30 -15.32
CA ASP A 11 -10.96 -13.79 -13.94
C ASP A 11 -9.81 -13.11 -13.19
N TYR A 12 -10.16 -12.21 -12.28
CA TYR A 12 -9.22 -11.48 -11.42
C TYR A 12 -9.11 -12.09 -10.01
N ASP A 13 -9.68 -13.29 -9.80
CA ASP A 13 -9.60 -13.97 -8.50
C ASP A 13 -8.36 -14.88 -8.42
N LEU A 14 -7.96 -15.22 -7.22
CA LEU A 14 -6.85 -16.15 -6.95
C LEU A 14 -7.38 -17.56 -6.79
N PRO A 15 -6.60 -18.57 -7.23
CA PRO A 15 -6.93 -19.94 -6.91
C PRO A 15 -6.95 -20.15 -5.39
N ARG A 16 -7.85 -21.00 -4.93
CA ARG A 16 -7.94 -21.38 -3.51
C ARG A 16 -6.94 -22.47 -3.20
N ALA A 17 -6.26 -22.33 -2.05
CA ALA A 17 -5.43 -23.40 -1.54
C ALA A 17 -6.31 -24.62 -1.19
N ASP A 18 -6.03 -25.76 -1.83
CA ASP A 18 -6.60 -27.06 -1.44
C ASP A 18 -5.76 -27.65 -0.33
N LEU A 19 -6.07 -27.24 0.90
CA LEU A 19 -5.33 -27.57 2.10
C LEU A 19 -5.94 -28.76 2.83
N ALA A 20 -5.17 -29.82 2.97
CA ALA A 20 -5.46 -30.96 3.86
C ALA A 20 -4.47 -30.96 5.04
N PHE A 21 -4.76 -31.76 6.05
CA PHE A 21 -3.83 -32.01 7.16
C PHE A 21 -3.51 -33.51 7.22
N ARG A 22 -2.21 -33.83 7.22
CA ARG A 22 -1.69 -35.20 7.42
C ARG A 22 -0.80 -35.19 8.65
N ASP A 23 -1.17 -35.96 9.65
CA ASP A 23 -0.45 -36.03 10.92
C ASP A 23 -0.20 -34.64 11.58
N GLY A 24 -1.16 -33.73 11.43
CA GLY A 24 -1.09 -32.35 11.96
C GLY A 24 -0.28 -31.36 11.10
N VAL A 25 0.29 -31.80 9.98
CA VAL A 25 1.04 -30.97 9.03
C VAL A 25 0.13 -30.54 7.88
N PRO A 26 0.11 -29.24 7.52
CA PRO A 26 -0.62 -28.77 6.35
C PRO A 26 0.00 -29.35 5.07
N PHE A 27 -0.86 -29.83 4.19
CA PHE A 27 -0.51 -30.52 2.97
C PHE A 27 -1.28 -29.93 1.79
N ALA A 28 -0.59 -29.58 0.73
CA ALA A 28 -1.18 -29.06 -0.50
C ALA A 28 -1.54 -30.23 -1.41
N ALA A 29 -2.84 -30.55 -1.54
CA ALA A 29 -3.30 -31.67 -2.34
C ALA A 29 -2.97 -31.47 -3.84
N ALA A 30 -3.06 -30.26 -4.34
CA ALA A 30 -2.73 -29.93 -5.74
C ALA A 30 -1.26 -30.21 -6.11
N PHE A 31 -0.35 -30.14 -5.17
CA PHE A 31 1.10 -30.38 -5.37
C PHE A 31 1.58 -31.70 -4.79
N ASP A 32 0.74 -32.41 -4.06
CA ASP A 32 1.07 -33.64 -3.34
C ASP A 32 2.34 -33.46 -2.46
N ASP A 33 2.42 -32.33 -1.74
CA ASP A 33 3.58 -31.95 -0.93
C ASP A 33 3.15 -31.25 0.38
N GLY A 34 4.00 -31.35 1.42
CA GLY A 34 3.78 -30.69 2.71
C GLY A 34 4.35 -29.27 2.74
N TYR A 35 3.72 -28.38 3.49
CA TYR A 35 4.21 -27.00 3.64
C TYR A 35 5.50 -26.92 4.47
N TYR A 36 5.74 -27.85 5.37
CA TYR A 36 6.95 -27.93 6.20
C TYR A 36 7.21 -29.35 6.70
N ASN A 37 8.38 -29.56 7.31
CA ASN A 37 8.77 -30.86 7.86
C ASN A 37 7.91 -31.23 9.07
N ALA A 38 7.36 -32.45 9.07
CA ALA A 38 6.51 -32.97 10.14
C ALA A 38 7.21 -33.08 11.51
N ASP A 39 8.53 -33.32 11.51
CA ASP A 39 9.28 -33.54 12.76
C ASP A 39 9.50 -32.19 13.50
N ASP A 40 10.01 -31.16 12.82
CA ASP A 40 10.17 -29.79 13.34
C ASP A 40 10.37 -28.78 12.21
N GLY A 41 9.27 -28.20 11.69
CA GLY A 41 9.30 -27.22 10.62
C GLY A 41 10.02 -25.92 10.99
N LEU A 42 9.90 -25.46 12.24
CA LEU A 42 10.56 -24.23 12.68
C LEU A 42 12.08 -24.39 12.77
N ALA A 43 12.56 -25.54 13.25
CA ALA A 43 13.99 -25.84 13.27
C ALA A 43 14.55 -26.02 11.85
N GLU A 44 13.78 -26.64 10.92
CA GLU A 44 14.16 -26.68 9.50
C GLU A 44 14.28 -25.28 8.91
N SER A 45 13.29 -24.39 9.12
CA SER A 45 13.35 -23.00 8.66
C SER A 45 14.59 -22.27 9.18
N ARG A 46 14.91 -22.42 10.45
CA ARG A 46 16.13 -21.83 11.04
C ARG A 46 17.40 -22.38 10.40
N HIS A 47 17.53 -23.70 10.31
CA HIS A 47 18.74 -24.34 9.76
C HIS A 47 18.94 -23.99 8.27
N VAL A 48 17.89 -24.15 7.46
CA VAL A 48 17.98 -23.96 6.01
C VAL A 48 18.13 -22.49 5.66
N PHE A 49 17.25 -21.63 6.18
CA PHE A 49 17.13 -20.27 5.66
C PHE A 49 17.88 -19.25 6.50
N LEU A 50 17.78 -19.29 7.84
CA LEU A 50 18.48 -18.32 8.68
C LEU A 50 19.99 -18.63 8.74
N ASP A 51 20.35 -19.86 9.14
CA ASP A 51 21.76 -20.27 9.27
C ASP A 51 22.41 -20.40 7.89
N GLY A 52 21.68 -20.94 6.89
CA GLY A 52 22.15 -21.05 5.50
C GLY A 52 22.53 -19.70 4.88
N ASN A 53 21.89 -18.60 5.28
CA ASN A 53 22.22 -17.24 4.87
C ASN A 53 23.10 -16.47 5.88
N GLY A 54 23.46 -17.06 7.02
CA GLY A 54 24.19 -16.38 8.10
C GLY A 54 23.44 -15.19 8.68
N LEU A 55 22.12 -15.28 8.76
CA LEU A 55 21.23 -14.14 8.99
C LEU A 55 21.45 -13.49 10.37
N SER A 56 21.66 -14.27 11.43
CA SER A 56 21.89 -13.73 12.78
C SER A 56 23.14 -12.82 12.86
N ALA A 57 24.20 -13.13 12.11
CA ALA A 57 25.37 -12.26 12.02
C ALA A 57 25.05 -10.97 11.25
N ARG A 58 24.38 -11.10 10.09
CA ARG A 58 23.97 -9.93 9.27
C ARG A 58 23.05 -8.99 10.03
N MET A 59 22.10 -9.51 10.84
CA MET A 59 21.19 -8.70 11.66
C MET A 59 21.91 -7.88 12.73
N ARG A 60 23.02 -8.41 13.27
CA ARG A 60 23.86 -7.65 14.23
C ARG A 60 24.64 -6.51 13.58
N GLU A 61 25.04 -6.70 12.33
CA GLU A 61 25.95 -5.78 11.63
C GLU A 61 25.21 -4.72 10.79
N SER A 62 23.90 -4.89 10.58
CA SER A 62 23.11 -4.06 9.69
C SER A 62 22.03 -3.29 10.42
N ARG A 63 21.74 -2.07 9.98
CA ARG A 63 20.56 -1.31 10.41
C ARG A 63 19.32 -1.62 9.56
N HIS A 64 19.54 -2.07 8.33
CA HIS A 64 18.50 -2.46 7.40
C HIS A 64 18.93 -3.68 6.58
N LEU A 65 18.00 -4.60 6.35
CA LEU A 65 18.17 -5.77 5.48
C LEU A 65 16.93 -5.96 4.60
N THR A 66 17.17 -6.47 3.40
CA THR A 66 16.12 -6.93 2.49
C THR A 66 16.23 -8.44 2.30
N ILE A 67 15.23 -9.18 2.76
CA ILE A 67 15.08 -10.63 2.55
C ILE A 67 14.03 -10.85 1.47
N ALA A 68 14.30 -11.74 0.52
CA ALA A 68 13.31 -12.18 -0.45
C ALA A 68 13.07 -13.69 -0.32
N GLU A 69 11.83 -14.13 -0.56
CA GLU A 69 11.37 -15.51 -0.45
C GLU A 69 10.51 -15.87 -1.66
N THR A 70 10.64 -17.07 -2.19
CA THR A 70 9.90 -17.49 -3.38
C THR A 70 8.52 -18.07 -3.11
N GLY A 71 8.23 -18.59 -1.92
CA GLY A 71 6.94 -19.14 -1.52
C GLY A 71 6.61 -18.81 -0.08
N PHE A 72 5.56 -17.99 0.14
CA PHE A 72 5.15 -17.59 1.49
C PHE A 72 4.55 -18.73 2.30
N GLY A 73 3.69 -19.54 1.67
CA GLY A 73 3.03 -20.68 2.29
C GLY A 73 2.30 -20.31 3.57
N THR A 74 2.70 -20.94 4.67
CA THR A 74 2.19 -20.65 6.02
C THR A 74 2.86 -19.44 6.67
N GLY A 75 3.87 -18.83 6.05
CA GLY A 75 4.68 -17.76 6.64
C GLY A 75 5.66 -18.22 7.73
N LEU A 76 5.94 -19.51 7.86
CA LEU A 76 6.78 -20.06 8.93
C LEU A 76 8.20 -19.48 8.92
N ASN A 77 8.79 -19.25 7.74
CA ASN A 77 10.10 -18.61 7.62
C ASN A 77 10.07 -17.17 8.13
N LEU A 78 9.01 -16.43 7.84
CA LEU A 78 8.81 -15.09 8.39
C LEU A 78 8.68 -15.10 9.90
N LEU A 79 7.95 -16.08 10.49
CA LEU A 79 7.86 -16.21 11.96
C LEU A 79 9.22 -16.45 12.59
N ALA A 80 10.07 -17.28 11.97
CA ALA A 80 11.45 -17.51 12.43
C ALA A 80 12.28 -16.23 12.38
N VAL A 81 12.13 -15.42 11.31
CA VAL A 81 12.78 -14.11 11.14
C VAL A 81 12.28 -13.11 12.18
N MET A 82 10.96 -13.02 12.42
CA MET A 82 10.40 -12.13 13.44
C MET A 82 10.94 -12.44 14.84
N ALA A 83 11.01 -13.73 15.21
CA ALA A 83 11.57 -14.16 16.48
C ALA A 83 13.05 -13.78 16.61
N GLU A 84 13.85 -13.86 15.53
CA GLU A 84 15.24 -13.45 15.55
C GLU A 84 15.36 -11.92 15.64
N MET A 85 14.53 -11.15 14.92
CA MET A 85 14.50 -9.69 14.99
C MET A 85 14.24 -9.14 16.40
N ASN A 86 13.55 -9.87 17.26
CA ASN A 86 13.32 -9.44 18.65
C ASN A 86 14.61 -9.27 19.46
N ARG A 87 15.72 -9.88 19.00
CA ARG A 87 17.06 -9.73 19.59
C ARG A 87 17.82 -8.52 19.03
N HIS A 88 17.27 -7.86 18.01
CA HIS A 88 17.90 -6.76 17.27
C HIS A 88 16.94 -5.55 17.16
N PRO A 89 16.75 -4.77 18.25
CA PRO A 89 15.72 -3.73 18.32
C PRO A 89 15.93 -2.58 17.32
N GLU A 90 17.18 -2.32 16.92
CA GLU A 90 17.50 -1.25 15.96
C GLU A 90 17.35 -1.67 14.50
N LEU A 91 17.24 -2.97 14.23
CA LEU A 91 17.14 -3.49 12.88
C LEU A 91 15.77 -3.15 12.27
N ARG A 92 15.78 -2.74 11.02
CA ARG A 92 14.62 -2.66 10.13
C ARG A 92 14.78 -3.66 8.99
N LEU A 93 13.66 -4.19 8.51
CA LEU A 93 13.68 -5.27 7.55
C LEU A 93 12.56 -5.13 6.53
N ASP A 94 12.90 -5.19 5.24
CA ASP A 94 11.96 -5.47 4.18
C ASP A 94 11.96 -6.97 3.88
N TYR A 95 10.80 -7.62 4.00
CA TYR A 95 10.60 -9.03 3.69
C TYR A 95 9.68 -9.16 2.49
N ILE A 96 10.21 -9.62 1.37
CA ILE A 96 9.49 -9.71 0.09
C ILE A 96 9.15 -11.17 -0.16
N SER A 97 7.87 -11.50 -0.29
CA SER A 97 7.46 -12.88 -0.54
C SER A 97 6.34 -12.98 -1.56
N PHE A 98 6.27 -14.12 -2.24
CA PHE A 98 5.34 -14.45 -3.30
C PHE A 98 4.45 -15.60 -2.88
N GLU A 99 3.16 -15.58 -3.29
CA GLU A 99 2.23 -16.66 -2.97
C GLU A 99 1.12 -16.77 -4.02
N GLY A 100 1.05 -17.93 -4.68
CA GLY A 100 0.03 -18.20 -5.69
C GLY A 100 -1.31 -18.65 -5.11
N PHE A 101 -1.30 -19.22 -3.90
CA PHE A 101 -2.45 -19.85 -3.24
C PHE A 101 -2.58 -19.38 -1.79
N PRO A 102 -2.83 -18.07 -1.53
CA PRO A 102 -2.76 -17.54 -0.18
C PRO A 102 -3.76 -18.22 0.76
N LEU A 103 -3.27 -18.63 1.92
CA LEU A 103 -4.05 -19.25 2.98
C LEU A 103 -4.95 -18.23 3.68
N THR A 104 -6.09 -18.70 4.23
CA THR A 104 -6.92 -17.89 5.12
C THR A 104 -6.30 -17.80 6.53
N ALA A 105 -6.78 -16.85 7.34
CA ALA A 105 -6.34 -16.73 8.73
C ALA A 105 -6.61 -18.01 9.55
N GLU A 106 -7.75 -18.67 9.30
CA GLU A 106 -8.14 -19.91 9.95
C GLU A 106 -7.24 -21.08 9.53
N GLN A 107 -6.89 -21.17 8.24
CA GLN A 107 -5.93 -22.17 7.75
C GLN A 107 -4.55 -21.95 8.33
N MET A 108 -4.09 -20.71 8.43
CA MET A 108 -2.83 -20.38 9.10
C MET A 108 -2.87 -20.66 10.59
N GLU A 109 -3.99 -20.42 11.27
CA GLU A 109 -4.13 -20.73 12.69
C GLU A 109 -3.92 -22.23 12.96
N GLN A 110 -4.55 -23.07 12.15
CA GLN A 110 -4.36 -24.52 12.23
C GLN A 110 -2.91 -24.92 11.94
N ALA A 111 -2.31 -24.33 10.89
CA ALA A 111 -0.92 -24.61 10.52
C ALA A 111 0.09 -24.19 11.60
N HIS A 112 -0.20 -23.13 12.36
CA HIS A 112 0.68 -22.62 13.40
C HIS A 112 0.47 -23.25 14.77
N ALA A 113 -0.56 -24.07 14.99
CA ALA A 113 -0.97 -24.56 16.31
C ALA A 113 0.13 -25.27 17.11
N SER A 114 1.06 -25.95 16.42
CA SER A 114 2.18 -26.65 17.06
C SER A 114 3.38 -25.75 17.40
N PHE A 115 3.48 -24.55 16.85
CA PHE A 115 4.67 -23.68 16.99
C PHE A 115 4.53 -22.70 18.18
N THR A 116 4.44 -23.21 19.40
CA THR A 116 4.27 -22.41 20.61
C THR A 116 5.39 -21.38 20.84
N ALA A 117 6.61 -21.68 20.39
CA ALA A 117 7.77 -20.80 20.53
C ALA A 117 7.67 -19.47 19.72
N VAL A 118 6.75 -19.40 18.76
CA VAL A 118 6.51 -18.22 17.91
C VAL A 118 5.01 -17.85 17.89
N ALA A 119 4.27 -18.21 18.94
CA ALA A 119 2.83 -18.01 19.00
C ALA A 119 2.41 -16.53 18.93
N ALA A 120 3.20 -15.64 19.52
CA ALA A 120 2.96 -14.19 19.48
C ALA A 120 3.16 -13.63 18.07
N GLU A 121 4.24 -14.01 17.39
CA GLU A 121 4.54 -13.64 16.01
C GLU A 121 3.47 -14.18 15.06
N ALA A 122 3.04 -15.43 15.25
CA ALA A 122 1.98 -16.06 14.48
C ALA A 122 0.63 -15.33 14.64
N ALA A 123 0.26 -14.97 15.86
CA ALA A 123 -0.95 -14.18 16.13
C ALA A 123 -0.88 -12.80 15.47
N ALA A 124 0.27 -12.12 15.58
CA ALA A 124 0.49 -10.81 14.94
C ALA A 124 0.41 -10.90 13.40
N LEU A 125 0.99 -11.93 12.80
CA LEU A 125 0.91 -12.17 11.36
C LEU A 125 -0.53 -12.40 10.92
N ARG A 126 -1.28 -13.32 11.58
CA ARG A 126 -2.68 -13.62 11.23
C ARG A 126 -3.59 -12.38 11.32
N ALA A 127 -3.42 -11.58 12.37
CA ALA A 127 -4.18 -10.34 12.54
C ALA A 127 -3.85 -9.29 11.46
N ALA A 128 -2.68 -9.41 10.85
CA ALA A 128 -2.16 -8.47 9.85
C ALA A 128 -2.33 -8.96 8.42
N LEU A 129 -2.87 -10.15 8.15
CA LEU A 129 -3.03 -10.66 6.79
C LEU A 129 -3.83 -9.70 5.90
N PRO A 130 -3.36 -9.42 4.69
CA PRO A 130 -4.11 -8.60 3.74
C PRO A 130 -5.28 -9.38 3.15
N PRO A 131 -6.21 -8.69 2.47
CA PRO A 131 -7.28 -9.37 1.72
C PRO A 131 -6.68 -10.21 0.59
N ARG A 132 -7.41 -11.27 0.22
CA ARG A 132 -6.96 -12.26 -0.75
C ARG A 132 -7.36 -11.88 -2.18
N TRP A 133 -6.73 -10.85 -2.73
CA TRP A 133 -6.82 -10.56 -4.18
C TRP A 133 -5.44 -10.43 -4.82
N PRO A 134 -5.31 -10.65 -6.14
CA PRO A 134 -4.03 -10.60 -6.84
C PRO A 134 -3.35 -9.25 -6.72
N GLY A 135 -2.03 -9.28 -6.72
CA GLY A 135 -1.19 -8.09 -6.75
C GLY A 135 -0.40 -7.89 -5.47
N TYR A 136 -0.05 -6.64 -5.23
CA TYR A 136 0.84 -6.25 -4.16
C TYR A 136 0.09 -5.84 -2.88
N HIS A 137 0.58 -6.33 -1.75
CA HIS A 137 0.09 -5.98 -0.42
C HIS A 137 1.24 -5.63 0.51
N LEU A 138 1.16 -4.47 1.14
CA LEU A 138 2.11 -4.04 2.17
C LEU A 138 1.55 -4.32 3.56
N VAL A 139 2.36 -4.93 4.43
CA VAL A 139 1.99 -5.26 5.81
C VAL A 139 3.08 -4.78 6.76
N GLN A 140 2.69 -4.06 7.81
CA GLN A 140 3.60 -3.61 8.86
C GLN A 140 3.54 -4.55 10.05
N LEU A 141 4.69 -5.06 10.49
CA LEU A 141 4.87 -5.98 11.61
C LEU A 141 5.95 -5.47 12.57
N CYS A 142 6.11 -6.11 13.71
CA CYS A 142 7.15 -5.79 14.71
C CYS A 142 7.19 -4.30 15.08
N GLY A 143 6.02 -3.66 15.29
CA GLY A 143 5.95 -2.23 15.60
C GLY A 143 6.39 -1.33 14.44
N GLY A 144 6.25 -1.78 13.19
CA GLY A 144 6.65 -1.06 11.98
C GLY A 144 8.11 -1.23 11.59
N ARG A 145 8.90 -2.02 12.33
CA ARG A 145 10.30 -2.34 11.99
C ARG A 145 10.44 -3.37 10.88
N LEU A 146 9.43 -4.21 10.67
CA LEU A 146 9.35 -5.16 9.57
C LEU A 146 8.27 -4.73 8.61
N THR A 147 8.66 -4.52 7.35
CA THR A 147 7.76 -4.29 6.23
C THR A 147 7.68 -5.56 5.40
N LEU A 148 6.53 -6.22 5.45
CA LEU A 148 6.25 -7.40 4.64
C LEU A 148 5.62 -6.97 3.32
N HIS A 149 6.27 -7.30 2.21
CA HIS A 149 5.83 -7.10 0.83
C HIS A 149 5.29 -8.43 0.30
N LEU A 150 3.98 -8.64 0.39
CA LEU A 150 3.33 -9.83 -0.15
C LEU A 150 2.87 -9.59 -1.59
N HIS A 151 3.32 -10.44 -2.49
CA HIS A 151 2.90 -10.48 -3.88
C HIS A 151 2.02 -11.71 -4.10
N TYR A 152 0.72 -11.51 -4.27
CA TYR A 152 -0.22 -12.59 -4.51
C TYR A 152 -0.41 -12.83 -6.00
N GLY A 153 -0.01 -14.02 -6.47
CA GLY A 153 -0.04 -14.49 -7.85
C GLY A 153 1.17 -15.36 -8.20
N GLU A 154 1.27 -15.75 -9.47
CA GLU A 154 2.38 -16.58 -9.94
C GLU A 154 3.71 -15.80 -9.96
N ILE A 155 4.73 -16.37 -9.34
CA ILE A 155 6.04 -15.72 -9.18
C ILE A 155 6.69 -15.41 -10.54
N GLY A 156 6.52 -16.28 -11.54
CA GLY A 156 7.06 -16.09 -12.88
C GLY A 156 6.50 -14.86 -13.60
N ASP A 157 5.26 -14.47 -13.33
CA ASP A 157 4.63 -13.28 -13.89
C ASP A 157 5.08 -11.99 -13.17
N MET A 158 5.45 -12.11 -11.91
CA MET A 158 5.75 -10.97 -11.06
C MET A 158 7.23 -10.57 -11.08
N LEU A 159 8.16 -11.51 -10.93
CA LEU A 159 9.59 -11.23 -10.86
C LEU A 159 10.13 -10.34 -12.00
N PRO A 160 9.70 -10.53 -13.27
CA PRO A 160 10.19 -9.70 -14.38
C PRO A 160 9.90 -8.21 -14.21
N SER A 161 8.79 -7.87 -13.53
CA SER A 161 8.30 -6.50 -13.38
C SER A 161 8.82 -5.76 -12.15
N LEU A 162 9.45 -6.47 -11.20
CA LEU A 162 9.93 -5.89 -9.95
C LEU A 162 11.35 -5.33 -10.07
N ASP A 163 11.64 -4.35 -9.21
CA ASP A 163 12.97 -3.76 -9.07
C ASP A 163 13.28 -3.52 -7.59
N PHE A 164 14.10 -4.39 -7.02
CA PHE A 164 14.64 -4.30 -5.66
C PHE A 164 16.00 -5.00 -5.59
N ARG A 165 16.69 -4.90 -4.46
CA ARG A 165 17.98 -5.57 -4.22
C ARG A 165 17.93 -6.34 -2.91
N ALA A 166 17.77 -7.67 -2.99
CA ALA A 166 17.81 -8.54 -1.82
C ALA A 166 19.23 -8.73 -1.28
N ASP A 167 19.39 -8.70 0.01
CA ASP A 167 20.61 -9.10 0.71
C ASP A 167 20.71 -10.63 0.80
N CYS A 168 19.54 -11.30 0.93
CA CYS A 168 19.49 -12.76 0.86
C CYS A 168 18.13 -13.26 0.36
N TRP A 169 18.15 -14.47 -0.21
CA TRP A 169 16.97 -15.19 -0.66
C TRP A 169 16.73 -16.46 0.15
N PHE A 170 15.47 -16.68 0.48
CA PHE A 170 14.92 -17.96 0.91
C PHE A 170 14.24 -18.59 -0.30
N LEU A 171 14.93 -19.51 -0.98
CA LEU A 171 14.35 -20.23 -2.11
C LEU A 171 13.52 -21.40 -1.58
N ASP A 172 12.30 -21.09 -1.19
CA ASP A 172 11.33 -21.99 -0.61
C ASP A 172 10.11 -22.19 -1.52
N GLY A 173 9.34 -23.24 -1.26
CA GLY A 173 8.16 -23.66 -2.01
C GLY A 173 8.11 -25.17 -2.18
N PHE A 174 7.11 -25.67 -2.91
CA PHE A 174 7.00 -27.11 -3.15
C PHE A 174 8.17 -27.62 -4.00
N ALA A 175 8.51 -28.92 -3.81
CA ALA A 175 9.65 -29.56 -4.47
C ALA A 175 9.67 -29.30 -5.98
N PRO A 176 10.83 -29.11 -6.63
CA PRO A 176 10.92 -28.81 -8.07
C PRO A 176 10.19 -29.81 -8.99
N ALA A 177 10.12 -31.08 -8.59
CA ALA A 177 9.39 -32.11 -9.31
C ALA A 177 7.85 -31.98 -9.16
N ARG A 178 7.36 -31.26 -8.14
CA ARG A 178 5.94 -31.06 -7.83
C ARG A 178 5.42 -29.72 -8.32
N ASN A 179 6.28 -28.69 -8.29
CA ASN A 179 5.96 -27.33 -8.78
C ASN A 179 7.08 -26.82 -9.70
N PRO A 180 7.23 -27.37 -10.92
CA PRO A 180 8.33 -26.96 -11.81
C PRO A 180 8.23 -25.51 -12.29
N SER A 181 7.04 -24.89 -12.32
CA SER A 181 6.85 -23.49 -12.76
C SER A 181 7.59 -22.49 -11.89
N MET A 182 7.71 -22.74 -10.60
CA MET A 182 8.44 -21.89 -9.67
C MET A 182 9.97 -21.93 -9.90
N TRP A 183 10.51 -23.08 -10.30
CA TRP A 183 11.95 -23.36 -10.36
C TRP A 183 12.56 -23.24 -11.76
N THR A 184 11.93 -22.48 -12.65
CA THR A 184 12.42 -22.28 -14.02
C THR A 184 13.75 -21.53 -14.05
N ALA A 185 14.53 -21.74 -15.11
CA ALA A 185 15.78 -21.00 -15.33
C ALA A 185 15.54 -19.48 -15.40
N GLU A 186 14.38 -19.05 -15.94
CA GLU A 186 13.99 -17.65 -16.01
C GLU A 186 13.77 -17.05 -14.61
N ASN A 187 13.04 -17.76 -13.74
CA ASN A 187 12.87 -17.30 -12.36
C ASN A 187 14.20 -17.21 -11.61
N MET A 188 15.10 -18.19 -11.79
CA MET A 188 16.43 -18.16 -11.18
C MET A 188 17.29 -17.01 -11.73
N PHE A 189 17.16 -16.69 -13.02
CA PHE A 189 17.79 -15.49 -13.61
C PHE A 189 17.30 -14.22 -12.90
N HIS A 190 15.98 -14.08 -12.67
CA HIS A 190 15.44 -12.93 -11.95
C HIS A 190 15.85 -12.90 -10.48
N VAL A 191 15.97 -14.03 -9.81
CA VAL A 191 16.57 -14.12 -8.47
C VAL A 191 17.98 -13.51 -8.49
N GLY A 192 18.81 -13.90 -9.47
CA GLY A 192 20.13 -13.30 -9.65
C GLY A 192 20.07 -11.79 -9.88
N ARG A 193 19.24 -11.33 -10.80
CA ARG A 193 19.07 -9.90 -11.13
C ARG A 193 18.65 -9.07 -9.90
N LEU A 194 17.79 -9.60 -9.05
CA LEU A 194 17.23 -8.93 -7.88
C LEU A 194 18.07 -9.09 -6.61
N THR A 195 19.22 -9.77 -6.67
CA THR A 195 20.14 -9.92 -5.55
C THR A 195 21.23 -8.86 -5.62
N ARG A 196 21.64 -8.29 -4.50
CA ARG A 196 22.84 -7.42 -4.42
C ARG A 196 24.11 -8.22 -4.75
N PRO A 197 25.17 -7.60 -5.32
CA PRO A 197 26.49 -8.19 -5.29
C PRO A 197 26.89 -8.61 -3.88
N GLY A 198 27.50 -9.80 -3.71
CA GLY A 198 27.79 -10.36 -2.39
C GLY A 198 26.58 -10.84 -1.59
N GLY A 199 25.36 -10.73 -2.11
CA GLY A 199 24.14 -11.30 -1.52
C GLY A 199 24.14 -12.82 -1.52
N SER A 200 23.29 -13.45 -0.71
CA SER A 200 23.26 -14.90 -0.53
C SER A 200 21.92 -15.51 -0.86
N LEU A 201 21.90 -16.82 -0.99
CA LEU A 201 20.67 -17.62 -1.04
C LEU A 201 20.84 -18.93 -0.25
N ALA A 202 19.72 -19.47 0.18
CA ALA A 202 19.64 -20.82 0.71
C ALA A 202 18.35 -21.51 0.25
N SER A 203 18.41 -22.83 0.05
CA SER A 203 17.25 -23.63 -0.33
C SER A 203 17.36 -25.05 0.21
N PHE A 204 16.22 -25.60 0.60
CA PHE A 204 16.12 -26.99 1.03
C PHE A 204 16.39 -28.00 -0.10
N THR A 205 16.23 -27.59 -1.36
CA THR A 205 16.44 -28.49 -2.50
C THR A 205 17.89 -28.47 -2.99
N ALA A 206 18.42 -29.64 -3.35
CA ALA A 206 19.73 -29.80 -4.00
C ALA A 206 19.60 -30.27 -5.46
N ALA A 207 18.44 -30.05 -6.09
CA ALA A 207 18.16 -30.44 -7.47
C ALA A 207 19.20 -29.87 -8.45
N GLY A 208 19.68 -30.70 -9.37
CA GLY A 208 20.77 -30.35 -10.27
C GLY A 208 20.42 -29.20 -11.22
N ASP A 209 19.18 -29.17 -11.72
CA ASP A 209 18.71 -28.12 -12.65
C ASP A 209 18.63 -26.76 -11.95
N VAL A 210 18.06 -26.71 -10.74
CA VAL A 210 17.99 -25.48 -9.92
C VAL A 210 19.40 -24.94 -9.65
N ARG A 211 20.33 -25.81 -9.23
CA ARG A 211 21.71 -25.41 -8.96
C ARG A 211 22.39 -24.83 -10.22
N ARG A 212 22.29 -25.52 -11.38
CA ARG A 212 22.87 -25.02 -12.63
C ARG A 212 22.28 -23.68 -13.06
N SER A 213 20.95 -23.51 -12.91
CA SER A 213 20.30 -22.24 -13.24
C SER A 213 20.78 -21.09 -12.34
N LEU A 214 21.00 -21.36 -11.05
CA LEU A 214 21.56 -20.37 -10.12
C LEU A 214 23.02 -20.04 -10.42
N GLU A 215 23.84 -21.03 -10.83
CA GLU A 215 25.22 -20.81 -11.27
C GLU A 215 25.25 -19.89 -12.50
N VAL A 216 24.36 -20.12 -13.48
CA VAL A 216 24.20 -19.23 -14.66
C VAL A 216 23.71 -17.84 -14.26
N ALA A 217 22.88 -17.73 -13.22
CA ALA A 217 22.39 -16.46 -12.67
C ALA A 217 23.46 -15.68 -11.86
N GLY A 218 24.70 -16.20 -11.77
CA GLY A 218 25.85 -15.53 -11.15
C GLY A 218 26.10 -15.87 -9.68
N PHE A 219 25.57 -17.00 -9.19
CA PHE A 219 25.86 -17.48 -7.84
C PHE A 219 26.95 -18.56 -7.83
N ALA A 220 27.87 -18.47 -6.88
CA ALA A 220 28.70 -19.61 -6.49
C ALA A 220 27.85 -20.48 -5.55
N VAL A 221 27.43 -21.66 -6.02
CA VAL A 221 26.51 -22.55 -5.30
C VAL A 221 27.24 -23.75 -4.74
N GLU A 222 27.03 -24.05 -3.46
CA GLU A 222 27.61 -25.21 -2.80
C GLU A 222 26.51 -26.10 -2.18
N ARG A 223 26.79 -27.40 -2.09
CA ARG A 223 25.99 -28.36 -1.33
C ARG A 223 26.50 -28.45 0.09
N VAL A 224 25.59 -28.36 1.03
CA VAL A 224 25.89 -28.50 2.46
C VAL A 224 24.93 -29.50 3.11
N PRO A 225 25.21 -29.99 4.34
CA PRO A 225 24.28 -30.88 5.04
C PRO A 225 22.88 -30.25 5.16
N GLY A 226 21.87 -31.03 4.82
CA GLY A 226 20.47 -30.65 4.98
C GLY A 226 19.95 -30.88 6.40
N TYR A 227 18.64 -30.63 6.62
CA TYR A 227 17.97 -30.83 7.90
C TYR A 227 17.23 -32.19 7.93
N GLY A 228 17.26 -32.86 9.07
CA GLY A 228 16.52 -34.10 9.33
C GLY A 228 16.84 -35.21 8.33
N ARG A 229 15.83 -35.66 7.58
CA ARG A 229 15.99 -36.73 6.58
C ARG A 229 16.60 -36.28 5.25
N LYS A 230 16.64 -34.95 5.00
CA LYS A 230 17.22 -34.37 3.78
C LYS A 230 18.75 -34.35 3.91
N ARG A 231 19.44 -35.18 3.09
CA ARG A 231 20.89 -35.32 3.15
C ARG A 231 21.65 -34.06 2.77
N GLN A 232 21.11 -33.26 1.87
CA GLN A 232 21.77 -32.09 1.30
C GLN A 232 20.75 -30.96 1.08
N MET A 233 21.22 -29.76 1.30
CA MET A 233 20.63 -28.50 0.89
C MET A 233 21.64 -27.70 0.08
N ILE A 234 21.25 -26.57 -0.50
CA ILE A 234 22.19 -25.65 -1.16
C ILE A 234 22.19 -24.30 -0.46
N ARG A 235 23.35 -23.67 -0.50
CA ARG A 235 23.52 -22.25 -0.27
C ARG A 235 24.37 -21.66 -1.41
N GLY A 236 24.20 -20.38 -1.66
CA GLY A 236 24.93 -19.70 -2.71
C GLY A 236 25.25 -18.27 -2.34
N ARG A 237 26.30 -17.73 -2.98
CA ARG A 237 26.67 -16.33 -2.84
C ARG A 237 26.82 -15.72 -4.22
N ARG A 238 26.20 -14.57 -4.44
CA ARG A 238 26.32 -13.83 -5.70
C ARG A 238 27.72 -13.22 -5.82
N SER A 239 28.33 -13.38 -6.99
CA SER A 239 29.64 -12.80 -7.31
C SER A 239 29.59 -11.26 -7.28
N GLY A 240 30.74 -10.65 -7.00
CA GLY A 240 30.92 -9.20 -6.91
C GLY A 240 31.04 -8.70 -5.47
N ASP A 241 31.71 -7.59 -5.31
CA ASP A 241 31.81 -6.89 -4.04
C ASP A 241 30.50 -6.15 -3.76
N ARG A 242 30.17 -6.00 -2.49
CA ARG A 242 28.99 -5.24 -2.07
C ARG A 242 29.15 -3.80 -2.57
N ASP A 243 28.18 -3.33 -3.35
CA ASP A 243 28.16 -1.94 -3.79
C ASP A 243 28.17 -1.01 -2.58
N ASP A 244 29.14 -0.10 -2.51
CA ASP A 244 29.13 1.02 -1.58
C ASP A 244 27.99 1.98 -2.03
N GLN A 245 26.78 1.67 -1.61
CA GLN A 245 25.67 2.59 -1.84
C GLN A 245 25.94 3.89 -1.05
N PRO A 246 25.69 5.07 -1.64
CA PRO A 246 25.71 6.31 -0.88
C PRO A 246 24.87 6.18 0.38
N MET A 247 25.38 6.72 1.48
CA MET A 247 24.58 6.73 2.72
C MET A 247 23.24 7.44 2.43
N PRO A 248 22.10 6.82 2.76
CA PRO A 248 20.80 7.46 2.56
C PRO A 248 20.70 8.72 3.41
N PRO A 249 19.88 9.71 3.00
CA PRO A 249 19.65 10.90 3.79
C PRO A 249 19.07 10.53 5.16
N SER A 250 19.58 11.14 6.20
CA SER A 250 19.17 10.86 7.58
C SER A 250 18.18 11.90 8.11
N ARG A 251 18.35 13.19 7.74
CA ARG A 251 17.49 14.32 8.15
C ARG A 251 16.60 14.73 7.00
N ILE A 252 15.30 14.54 7.14
CA ILE A 252 14.35 14.79 6.05
C ILE A 252 13.30 15.80 6.50
N ALA A 253 13.14 16.87 5.71
CA ALA A 253 12.07 17.83 5.91
C ALA A 253 10.88 17.51 5.00
N VAL A 254 9.68 17.40 5.57
CA VAL A 254 8.44 17.24 4.83
C VAL A 254 7.65 18.53 4.87
N ILE A 255 7.30 19.10 3.71
CA ILE A 255 6.61 20.39 3.61
C ILE A 255 5.12 20.13 3.33
N GLY A 256 4.28 20.46 4.29
CA GLY A 256 2.82 20.34 4.25
C GLY A 256 2.25 19.28 5.19
N GLY A 257 1.35 19.68 6.10
CA GLY A 257 0.73 18.87 7.15
C GLY A 257 -0.59 18.20 6.72
N GLY A 258 -0.83 18.02 5.43
CA GLY A 258 -1.95 17.24 4.91
C GLY A 258 -1.67 15.74 4.91
N ILE A 259 -2.63 14.94 4.35
CA ILE A 259 -2.48 13.47 4.30
C ILE A 259 -1.24 13.01 3.54
N ALA A 260 -0.79 13.75 2.51
CA ALA A 260 0.42 13.44 1.76
C ALA A 260 1.67 13.54 2.65
N GLY A 261 1.82 14.69 3.35
CA GLY A 261 2.96 14.90 4.23
C GLY A 261 2.94 13.99 5.45
N ALA A 262 1.79 13.80 6.10
CA ALA A 262 1.66 12.87 7.22
C ALA A 262 2.01 11.43 6.82
N ALA A 263 1.59 10.97 5.63
CA ALA A 263 1.92 9.64 5.13
C ALA A 263 3.41 9.49 4.78
N ALA A 264 4.02 10.50 4.14
CA ALA A 264 5.45 10.51 3.85
C ALA A 264 6.28 10.50 5.15
N ALA A 265 5.93 11.36 6.11
CA ALA A 265 6.59 11.41 7.41
C ALA A 265 6.51 10.07 8.15
N ALA A 266 5.33 9.42 8.14
CA ALA A 266 5.14 8.12 8.75
C ALA A 266 6.02 7.04 8.11
N GLY A 267 6.07 6.99 6.76
CA GLY A 267 6.90 6.02 6.03
C GLY A 267 8.40 6.20 6.29
N LEU A 268 8.88 7.44 6.30
CA LEU A 268 10.27 7.78 6.57
C LEU A 268 10.67 7.46 8.01
N ARG A 269 9.85 7.85 8.99
CA ARG A 269 10.09 7.57 10.41
C ARG A 269 10.14 6.08 10.71
N ARG A 270 9.20 5.28 10.16
CA ARG A 270 9.23 3.80 10.31
C ARG A 270 10.51 3.19 9.80
N ARG A 271 11.11 3.77 8.76
CA ARG A 271 12.40 3.35 8.19
C ARG A 271 13.62 3.95 8.89
N GLY A 272 13.42 4.77 9.92
CA GLY A 272 14.47 5.27 10.81
C GLY A 272 15.07 6.60 10.43
N ALA A 273 14.49 7.33 9.49
CA ALA A 273 14.91 8.70 9.21
C ALA A 273 14.47 9.66 10.32
N GLU A 274 15.26 10.69 10.57
CA GLU A 274 14.90 11.84 11.38
C GLU A 274 14.02 12.77 10.53
N VAL A 275 12.77 12.96 10.95
CA VAL A 275 11.77 13.69 10.15
C VAL A 275 11.26 14.89 10.89
N VAL A 276 11.29 16.05 10.20
CA VAL A 276 10.59 17.27 10.63
C VAL A 276 9.49 17.59 9.61
N LEU A 277 8.28 17.88 10.09
CA LEU A 277 7.18 18.33 9.25
C LEU A 277 6.99 19.83 9.42
N LEU A 278 7.09 20.56 8.29
CA LEU A 278 6.95 22.01 8.19
C LEU A 278 5.57 22.34 7.64
N GLU A 279 4.73 23.03 8.42
CA GLU A 279 3.36 23.39 8.03
C GLU A 279 3.17 24.90 8.10
N ALA A 280 2.63 25.47 7.03
CA ALA A 280 2.37 26.91 6.94
C ALA A 280 1.24 27.37 7.87
N GLY A 281 0.26 26.50 8.08
CA GLY A 281 -0.87 26.74 8.99
C GLY A 281 -0.52 26.52 10.46
N THR A 282 -1.54 26.52 11.31
CA THR A 282 -1.41 26.37 12.75
C THR A 282 -1.33 24.92 13.20
N GLY A 283 -1.76 23.97 12.32
CA GLY A 283 -1.81 22.55 12.63
C GLY A 283 -1.95 21.66 11.39
N ILE A 284 -2.00 20.35 11.62
CA ILE A 284 -2.17 19.37 10.56
C ILE A 284 -3.62 19.33 10.04
N GLY A 285 -3.81 19.00 8.76
CA GLY A 285 -5.13 18.78 8.17
C GLY A 285 -5.92 20.04 7.84
N GLU A 286 -5.37 21.24 7.90
CA GLU A 286 -6.12 22.49 7.63
C GLU A 286 -6.55 22.63 6.16
N GLY A 287 -5.84 22.00 5.23
CA GLY A 287 -6.17 21.98 3.79
C GLY A 287 -7.32 21.02 3.45
N ALA A 288 -7.24 20.37 2.28
CA ALA A 288 -8.24 19.41 1.79
C ALA A 288 -8.38 18.15 2.66
N SER A 289 -7.41 17.89 3.54
CA SER A 289 -7.38 16.73 4.43
C SER A 289 -8.17 16.90 5.74
N GLY A 290 -8.75 18.07 6.00
CA GLY A 290 -9.46 18.34 7.26
C GLY A 290 -10.98 18.20 7.17
N ASN A 291 -11.52 17.41 6.27
CA ASN A 291 -12.93 17.08 6.27
C ASN A 291 -13.29 16.28 7.52
N ARG A 292 -14.54 16.35 7.98
CA ARG A 292 -15.03 15.58 9.15
C ARG A 292 -14.94 14.08 8.88
N MET A 293 -15.31 13.69 7.67
CA MET A 293 -15.27 12.31 7.19
C MET A 293 -14.69 12.25 5.77
N ALA A 294 -14.12 11.12 5.42
CA ALA A 294 -13.62 10.87 4.07
C ALA A 294 -13.90 9.42 3.65
N LEU A 295 -14.09 9.21 2.33
CA LEU A 295 -14.23 7.88 1.76
C LEU A 295 -12.87 7.36 1.28
N GLN A 296 -12.58 6.12 1.63
CA GLN A 296 -11.54 5.30 1.00
C GLN A 296 -12.22 4.31 0.06
N SER A 297 -12.01 4.47 -1.23
CA SER A 297 -12.54 3.58 -2.26
C SER A 297 -11.55 3.48 -3.43
N PRO A 298 -11.49 2.34 -4.14
CA PRO A 298 -10.54 2.18 -5.25
C PRO A 298 -11.05 2.88 -6.51
N ARG A 299 -10.12 3.19 -7.42
CA ARG A 299 -10.42 3.53 -8.79
C ARG A 299 -10.09 2.35 -9.68
N LEU A 300 -11.03 1.43 -9.86
CA LEU A 300 -10.86 0.29 -10.74
C LEU A 300 -11.21 0.65 -12.17
N THR A 301 -10.55 -0.02 -13.13
CA THR A 301 -10.84 0.03 -14.57
C THR A 301 -11.23 -1.35 -15.05
N VAL A 302 -11.99 -1.41 -16.14
CA VAL A 302 -12.52 -2.67 -16.72
C VAL A 302 -11.38 -3.61 -17.10
N ASP A 303 -10.26 -3.08 -17.60
CA ASP A 303 -9.06 -3.80 -18.00
C ASP A 303 -8.10 -4.09 -16.83
N HIS A 304 -8.46 -3.70 -15.62
CA HIS A 304 -7.63 -3.82 -14.42
C HIS A 304 -6.15 -3.49 -14.63
N ASN A 305 -5.87 -2.38 -15.34
CA ASN A 305 -4.53 -1.94 -15.69
C ASN A 305 -3.65 -1.60 -14.47
N ALA A 306 -2.39 -1.25 -14.70
CA ALA A 306 -1.41 -0.97 -13.63
C ALA A 306 -1.92 0.07 -12.60
N MET A 307 -2.62 1.14 -13.05
CA MET A 307 -3.17 2.15 -12.14
C MET A 307 -4.39 1.65 -11.35
N SER A 308 -5.18 0.76 -11.93
CA SER A 308 -6.26 0.06 -11.25
C SER A 308 -5.71 -0.86 -10.15
N ARG A 309 -4.68 -1.67 -10.46
CA ARG A 309 -3.99 -2.53 -9.48
C ARG A 309 -3.32 -1.71 -8.37
N LEU A 310 -2.66 -0.59 -8.71
CA LEU A 310 -2.11 0.34 -7.72
C LEU A 310 -3.21 0.86 -6.78
N SER A 311 -4.36 1.25 -7.34
CA SER A 311 -5.48 1.74 -6.53
C SER A 311 -6.04 0.69 -5.58
N ALA A 312 -6.09 -0.58 -5.99
CA ALA A 312 -6.48 -1.70 -5.12
C ALA A 312 -5.46 -1.93 -3.99
N ALA A 313 -4.15 -1.91 -4.31
CA ALA A 313 -3.09 -2.03 -3.32
C ALA A 313 -3.11 -0.86 -2.30
N CYS A 314 -3.31 0.37 -2.79
CA CYS A 314 -3.49 1.55 -1.93
C CYS A 314 -4.69 1.40 -1.00
N LEU A 315 -5.83 0.89 -1.49
CA LEU A 315 -7.00 0.65 -0.67
C LEU A 315 -6.72 -0.40 0.42
N SER A 316 -6.09 -1.53 0.06
CA SER A 316 -5.71 -2.58 1.01
C SER A 316 -4.91 -2.01 2.19
N PHE A 317 -3.87 -1.24 1.89
CA PHE A 317 -3.01 -0.66 2.92
C PHE A 317 -3.72 0.43 3.73
N ALA A 318 -4.41 1.37 3.06
CA ALA A 318 -5.08 2.50 3.70
C ALA A 318 -6.22 2.06 4.61
N ALA A 319 -7.05 1.10 4.19
CA ALA A 319 -8.16 0.59 4.98
C ALA A 319 -7.67 -0.08 6.28
N ARG A 320 -6.63 -0.93 6.18
CA ARG A 320 -6.04 -1.58 7.35
C ARG A 320 -5.39 -0.58 8.30
N LEU A 321 -4.70 0.42 7.77
CA LEU A 321 -4.13 1.50 8.58
C LEU A 321 -5.24 2.27 9.32
N SER A 322 -6.37 2.53 8.66
CA SER A 322 -7.52 3.20 9.27
C SER A 322 -8.19 2.34 10.34
N ASP A 323 -8.28 1.03 10.13
CA ASP A 323 -8.80 0.09 11.14
C ASP A 323 -7.88 0.06 12.38
N LEU A 324 -6.56 -0.04 12.18
CA LEU A 324 -5.57 -0.08 13.27
C LEU A 324 -5.47 1.23 14.06
N SER A 325 -5.67 2.38 13.41
CA SER A 325 -5.65 3.69 14.06
C SER A 325 -6.97 4.04 14.77
N GLY A 326 -8.00 3.20 14.65
CA GLY A 326 -9.35 3.51 15.15
C GLY A 326 -10.08 4.60 14.35
N ALA A 327 -9.52 5.01 13.19
CA ALA A 327 -10.12 6.05 12.35
C ALA A 327 -11.30 5.54 11.51
N THR A 328 -11.48 4.23 11.36
CA THR A 328 -12.59 3.65 10.63
C THR A 328 -13.91 3.91 11.36
N MET A 329 -14.80 4.60 10.70
CA MET A 329 -16.17 4.87 11.18
C MET A 329 -17.17 3.87 10.62
N ALA A 330 -17.01 3.48 9.35
CA ALA A 330 -17.86 2.50 8.70
C ALA A 330 -17.06 1.67 7.69
N LYS A 331 -17.45 0.41 7.51
CA LYS A 331 -16.85 -0.53 6.56
C LYS A 331 -17.77 -0.71 5.36
N GLY A 332 -17.15 -0.83 4.18
CA GLY A 332 -17.85 -0.93 2.91
C GLY A 332 -18.18 0.43 2.30
N VAL A 333 -18.13 0.47 0.97
CA VAL A 333 -18.63 1.60 0.16
C VAL A 333 -19.54 1.05 -0.91
N LEU A 334 -20.81 1.47 -0.86
CA LEU A 334 -21.81 1.20 -1.87
C LEU A 334 -21.64 2.21 -3.02
N ALA A 335 -21.45 1.74 -4.24
CA ALA A 335 -21.34 2.59 -5.42
C ALA A 335 -22.56 2.37 -6.32
N LEU A 336 -23.41 3.39 -6.39
CA LEU A 336 -24.67 3.34 -7.14
C LEU A 336 -24.42 3.47 -8.65
N ASP A 337 -25.32 2.91 -9.46
CA ASP A 337 -25.35 3.04 -10.91
C ASP A 337 -25.83 4.43 -11.36
N ALA A 338 -25.35 5.46 -10.69
CA ALA A 338 -25.60 6.85 -11.01
C ALA A 338 -24.28 7.65 -10.97
N PRO A 339 -24.02 8.54 -11.94
CA PRO A 339 -24.75 8.78 -13.18
C PRO A 339 -24.57 7.65 -14.22
N GLU A 340 -25.26 7.73 -15.36
CA GLU A 340 -25.34 6.69 -16.41
C GLU A 340 -23.96 6.09 -16.81
N ARG A 341 -22.94 6.92 -16.92
CA ARG A 341 -21.55 6.45 -17.18
C ARG A 341 -21.03 5.45 -16.13
N MET A 342 -21.51 5.54 -14.90
CA MET A 342 -21.15 4.60 -13.81
C MET A 342 -21.93 3.31 -13.99
N ALA A 343 -23.22 3.37 -14.36
CA ALA A 343 -24.05 2.21 -14.65
C ALA A 343 -23.41 1.31 -15.72
N ALA A 344 -22.99 1.91 -16.85
CA ALA A 344 -22.32 1.17 -17.93
C ALA A 344 -21.04 0.45 -17.44
N ARG A 345 -20.20 1.12 -16.64
CA ARG A 345 -18.99 0.52 -16.07
C ARG A 345 -19.30 -0.59 -15.06
N HIS A 346 -20.24 -0.36 -14.17
CA HIS A 346 -20.64 -1.34 -13.15
C HIS A 346 -21.32 -2.56 -13.78
N HIS A 347 -22.03 -2.38 -14.90
CA HIS A 347 -22.57 -3.51 -15.67
C HIS A 347 -21.44 -4.43 -16.13
N VAL A 348 -20.35 -3.90 -16.68
CA VAL A 348 -19.18 -4.69 -17.08
C VAL A 348 -18.52 -5.35 -15.87
N PHE A 349 -18.35 -4.63 -14.76
CA PHE A 349 -17.78 -5.19 -13.54
C PHE A 349 -18.57 -6.38 -13.00
N ARG A 350 -19.91 -6.32 -13.01
CA ARG A 350 -20.77 -7.44 -12.60
C ARG A 350 -20.65 -8.65 -13.50
N GLY A 351 -20.22 -8.49 -14.75
CA GLY A 351 -19.95 -9.58 -15.70
C GLY A 351 -18.55 -10.19 -15.60
N GLN A 352 -17.67 -9.66 -14.75
CA GLN A 352 -16.30 -10.13 -14.53
C GLN A 352 -16.17 -10.81 -13.16
N ALA A 353 -15.29 -11.80 -13.04
CA ALA A 353 -14.99 -12.46 -11.78
C ALA A 353 -13.96 -11.61 -10.99
N TRP A 354 -14.47 -10.77 -10.11
CA TRP A 354 -13.67 -9.99 -9.17
C TRP A 354 -13.53 -10.72 -7.83
N PRO A 355 -12.40 -10.57 -7.11
CA PRO A 355 -12.31 -11.01 -5.73
C PRO A 355 -13.44 -10.37 -4.90
N VAL A 356 -14.21 -11.19 -4.20
CA VAL A 356 -15.41 -10.74 -3.49
C VAL A 356 -15.12 -9.68 -2.42
N ASP A 357 -13.90 -9.69 -1.86
CA ASP A 357 -13.43 -8.70 -0.90
C ASP A 357 -13.10 -7.34 -1.56
N LEU A 358 -12.75 -7.34 -2.85
CA LEU A 358 -12.42 -6.12 -3.59
C LEU A 358 -13.66 -5.46 -4.19
N LEU A 359 -14.47 -6.26 -4.93
CA LEU A 359 -15.66 -5.78 -5.61
C LEU A 359 -16.68 -6.92 -5.76
N ARG A 360 -17.94 -6.64 -5.45
CA ARG A 360 -19.07 -7.53 -5.75
C ARG A 360 -20.31 -6.75 -6.15
N ALA A 361 -21.29 -7.42 -6.74
CA ALA A 361 -22.63 -6.86 -6.90
C ALA A 361 -23.24 -6.56 -5.52
N ALA A 362 -24.03 -5.51 -5.45
CA ALA A 362 -24.83 -5.24 -4.25
C ALA A 362 -26.01 -6.19 -4.18
N GLY A 363 -26.26 -6.73 -2.98
CA GLY A 363 -27.50 -7.46 -2.66
C GLY A 363 -28.50 -6.56 -1.94
N PRO A 364 -29.71 -7.05 -1.68
CA PRO A 364 -30.75 -6.32 -0.93
C PRO A 364 -30.26 -5.86 0.46
N GLU A 365 -29.38 -6.64 1.09
CA GLU A 365 -28.80 -6.36 2.41
C GLU A 365 -27.84 -5.16 2.42
N ASP A 366 -27.31 -4.78 1.27
CA ASP A 366 -26.37 -3.64 1.13
C ASP A 366 -27.09 -2.31 0.92
N LEU A 367 -28.35 -2.37 0.47
CA LEU A 367 -29.16 -1.20 0.15
C LEU A 367 -29.92 -0.73 1.40
N PRO A 368 -29.99 0.57 1.66
CA PRO A 368 -30.91 1.09 2.68
C PRO A 368 -32.35 0.67 2.35
N ALA A 369 -33.14 0.29 3.36
CA ALA A 369 -34.52 -0.22 3.17
C ALA A 369 -35.45 0.74 2.42
N SER A 370 -35.09 2.02 2.37
CA SER A 370 -35.79 3.09 1.65
C SER A 370 -35.35 3.24 0.18
N VAL A 371 -34.36 2.47 -0.29
CA VAL A 371 -33.86 2.53 -1.67
C VAL A 371 -34.58 1.50 -2.52
N ASP A 372 -35.25 1.97 -3.57
CA ASP A 372 -35.83 1.07 -4.58
C ASP A 372 -34.70 0.29 -5.29
N GLU A 373 -34.85 -1.05 -5.38
CA GLU A 373 -33.91 -1.98 -6.02
C GLU A 373 -33.73 -1.73 -7.52
N SER A 374 -34.50 -0.81 -8.13
CA SER A 374 -34.49 -0.56 -9.58
C SER A 374 -33.20 0.07 -10.10
N GLY A 375 -32.36 0.63 -9.24
CA GLY A 375 -31.04 1.15 -9.58
C GLY A 375 -29.92 0.21 -9.13
N GLY A 376 -29.23 -0.49 -10.06
CA GLY A 376 -28.12 -1.37 -9.75
C GLY A 376 -27.00 -0.67 -8.94
N ALA A 377 -26.23 -1.47 -8.21
CA ALA A 377 -25.06 -0.99 -7.47
C ALA A 377 -23.99 -2.07 -7.38
N ILE A 378 -22.77 -1.65 -7.02
CA ILE A 378 -21.68 -2.53 -6.61
C ILE A 378 -21.19 -2.14 -5.22
N VAL A 379 -20.58 -3.06 -4.53
CA VAL A 379 -19.97 -2.84 -3.22
C VAL A 379 -18.46 -3.00 -3.32
N TYR A 380 -17.74 -2.09 -2.66
CA TYR A 380 -16.33 -2.23 -2.32
C TYR A 380 -16.23 -2.61 -0.83
N PRO A 381 -16.18 -3.92 -0.46
CA PRO A 381 -16.25 -4.34 0.94
C PRO A 381 -15.06 -3.82 1.77
N PHE A 382 -13.90 -3.69 1.14
CA PHE A 382 -12.71 -3.10 1.75
C PHE A 382 -12.71 -1.56 1.77
N GLY A 383 -13.69 -0.91 1.17
CA GLY A 383 -13.89 0.54 1.31
C GLY A 383 -14.12 0.93 2.77
N ARG A 384 -13.81 2.18 3.11
CA ARG A 384 -14.02 2.74 4.47
C ARG A 384 -14.59 4.13 4.41
N VAL A 385 -15.38 4.47 5.40
CA VAL A 385 -15.60 5.84 5.84
C VAL A 385 -14.72 6.07 7.03
N ILE A 386 -13.89 7.11 6.99
CA ILE A 386 -12.89 7.36 8.01
C ILE A 386 -13.01 8.75 8.62
N ARG A 387 -12.43 8.91 9.79
CA ARG A 387 -12.22 10.17 10.49
C ARG A 387 -10.79 10.67 10.27
N PRO A 388 -10.59 11.71 9.45
CA PRO A 388 -9.28 12.33 9.23
C PRO A 388 -8.61 12.85 10.50
N ASP A 389 -9.39 13.38 11.44
CA ASP A 389 -8.91 13.90 12.73
C ASP A 389 -8.35 12.82 13.67
N MET A 390 -8.63 11.54 13.40
CA MET A 390 -8.01 10.40 14.08
C MET A 390 -6.83 9.83 13.28
N LEU A 391 -6.94 9.76 11.96
CA LEU A 391 -5.91 9.16 11.13
C LEU A 391 -4.64 10.02 11.02
N LEU A 392 -4.79 11.33 10.83
CA LEU A 392 -3.64 12.23 10.66
C LEU A 392 -2.72 12.26 11.88
N PRO A 393 -3.21 12.42 13.13
CA PRO A 393 -2.36 12.33 14.31
C PRO A 393 -1.67 10.97 14.47
N CYS A 394 -2.35 9.87 14.13
CA CYS A 394 -1.76 8.52 14.15
C CYS A 394 -0.58 8.41 13.17
N LEU A 395 -0.72 8.94 11.95
CA LEU A 395 0.37 8.98 10.97
C LEU A 395 1.53 9.86 11.44
N MET A 396 1.23 11.01 12.03
CA MET A 396 2.24 11.92 12.59
C MET A 396 3.04 11.24 13.71
N GLY A 397 2.38 10.50 14.59
CA GLY A 397 3.05 9.89 15.75
C GLY A 397 3.88 10.91 16.51
N ASP A 398 5.16 10.63 16.69
CA ASP A 398 6.16 11.49 17.35
C ASP A 398 6.95 12.40 16.37
N THR A 399 6.53 12.51 15.10
CA THR A 399 7.17 13.42 14.14
C THR A 399 7.10 14.86 14.62
N GLN A 400 8.25 15.54 14.64
CA GLN A 400 8.31 16.96 15.01
C GLN A 400 7.50 17.81 14.03
N LEU A 401 6.50 18.53 14.54
CA LEU A 401 5.72 19.52 13.78
C LEU A 401 6.25 20.92 14.04
N VAL A 402 6.54 21.67 12.98
CA VAL A 402 6.84 23.10 13.03
C VAL A 402 5.74 23.85 12.29
N SER A 403 4.77 24.37 13.03
CA SER A 403 3.64 25.14 12.50
C SER A 403 4.00 26.60 12.27
N GLY A 404 3.18 27.26 11.44
CA GLY A 404 3.42 28.65 11.02
C GLY A 404 4.69 28.81 10.18
N PHE A 405 5.23 27.74 9.61
CA PHE A 405 6.46 27.76 8.81
C PHE A 405 6.11 27.84 7.31
N GLU A 406 5.82 29.05 6.84
CA GLU A 406 5.54 29.30 5.44
C GLU A 406 6.85 29.38 4.64
N VAL A 407 7.15 28.32 3.87
CA VAL A 407 8.41 28.21 3.11
C VAL A 407 8.50 29.31 2.05
N ALA A 408 9.62 30.00 2.02
CA ALA A 408 9.97 31.04 1.06
C ALA A 408 11.00 30.58 0.03
N SER A 409 12.00 29.77 0.45
CA SER A 409 13.01 29.21 -0.45
C SER A 409 13.50 27.85 0.00
N ILE A 410 14.08 27.10 -0.93
CA ILE A 410 14.80 25.85 -0.72
C ILE A 410 16.08 25.97 -1.55
N ASP A 411 17.19 26.12 -0.90
CA ASP A 411 18.49 26.42 -1.51
C ASP A 411 19.50 25.31 -1.17
N ALA A 412 20.51 25.14 -2.03
CA ALA A 412 21.65 24.30 -1.69
C ALA A 412 22.46 24.97 -0.57
N GLY A 413 22.71 24.22 0.51
CA GLY A 413 23.55 24.64 1.64
C GLY A 413 24.88 23.87 1.68
N GLU A 414 25.74 24.20 2.63
CA GLU A 414 27.03 23.51 2.81
C GLU A 414 26.85 22.02 3.18
N ASP A 415 25.84 21.70 4.01
CA ASP A 415 25.55 20.38 4.54
C ASP A 415 24.15 19.87 4.13
N GLY A 416 23.79 19.99 2.85
CA GLY A 416 22.49 19.56 2.32
C GLY A 416 21.63 20.73 1.82
N LEU A 417 20.33 20.73 2.12
CA LEU A 417 19.37 21.74 1.70
C LEU A 417 19.04 22.69 2.87
N LEU A 418 19.00 23.98 2.58
CA LEU A 418 18.57 25.04 3.50
C LEU A 418 17.14 25.47 3.13
N ILE A 419 16.20 25.31 4.05
CA ILE A 419 14.80 25.70 3.89
C ILE A 419 14.56 26.96 4.73
N ALA A 420 14.20 28.06 4.07
CA ALA A 420 13.90 29.32 4.72
C ALA A 420 12.40 29.63 4.72
N ALA A 421 11.88 30.07 5.85
CA ALA A 421 10.52 30.56 5.97
C ALA A 421 10.44 32.07 5.71
N LYS A 422 9.25 32.58 5.37
CA LYS A 422 9.00 34.02 5.16
C LYS A 422 9.28 34.88 6.39
N ASP A 423 9.21 34.31 7.58
CA ASP A 423 9.49 35.01 8.85
C ASP A 423 10.97 34.96 9.26
N GLY A 424 11.84 34.41 8.40
CA GLY A 424 13.29 34.35 8.60
C GLY A 424 13.77 33.09 9.33
N ARG A 425 12.90 32.23 9.84
CA ARG A 425 13.31 30.92 10.41
C ARG A 425 13.93 30.05 9.33
N GLN A 426 14.89 29.22 9.71
CA GLN A 426 15.58 28.32 8.79
C GLN A 426 15.65 26.89 9.33
N ARG A 427 15.75 25.91 8.44
CA ARG A 427 15.97 24.49 8.74
C ARG A 427 16.92 23.90 7.70
N GLN A 428 17.79 23.01 8.16
CA GLN A 428 18.64 22.19 7.30
C GLN A 428 18.09 20.76 7.20
N ALA A 429 18.20 20.17 6.03
CA ALA A 429 17.83 18.78 5.76
C ALA A 429 18.73 18.17 4.68
N ASP A 430 18.90 16.85 4.71
CA ASP A 430 19.63 16.12 3.66
C ASP A 430 18.72 15.89 2.44
N ALA A 431 17.40 15.84 2.67
CA ALA A 431 16.38 15.77 1.61
C ALA A 431 15.09 16.48 2.02
N VAL A 432 14.31 16.89 1.02
CA VAL A 432 13.03 17.58 1.18
C VAL A 432 11.94 16.82 0.43
N VAL A 433 10.78 16.65 1.06
CA VAL A 433 9.57 16.12 0.45
C VAL A 433 8.53 17.23 0.31
N LEU A 434 8.17 17.59 -0.92
CA LEU A 434 7.12 18.55 -1.22
C LEU A 434 5.76 17.84 -1.19
N ALA A 435 4.92 18.16 -0.19
CA ALA A 435 3.61 17.55 0.05
C ALA A 435 2.51 18.58 0.36
N SER A 436 2.66 19.81 -0.14
CA SER A 436 1.85 21.00 0.18
C SER A 436 0.48 21.06 -0.51
N GLY A 437 -0.03 19.93 -1.04
CA GLY A 437 -1.39 19.81 -1.57
C GLY A 437 -1.68 20.79 -2.71
N ALA A 438 -2.61 21.74 -2.51
CA ALA A 438 -2.99 22.70 -3.54
C ALA A 438 -1.87 23.71 -3.87
N ASP A 439 -0.98 23.96 -2.93
CA ASP A 439 0.12 24.92 -3.08
C ASP A 439 1.41 24.25 -3.61
N LEU A 440 1.34 22.96 -3.98
CA LEU A 440 2.45 22.17 -4.49
C LEU A 440 3.11 22.82 -5.73
N GLY A 441 2.32 23.42 -6.63
CA GLY A 441 2.86 24.12 -7.79
C GLY A 441 3.76 25.30 -7.44
N GLN A 442 3.43 26.04 -6.38
CA GLN A 442 4.26 27.15 -5.89
C GLN A 442 5.55 26.62 -5.26
N MET A 443 5.47 25.52 -4.50
CA MET A 443 6.64 24.91 -3.89
C MET A 443 7.60 24.32 -4.94
N MET A 444 7.09 23.68 -5.99
CA MET A 444 7.91 23.19 -7.09
C MET A 444 8.61 24.31 -7.87
N ALA A 445 7.95 25.45 -8.02
CA ALA A 445 8.57 26.62 -8.65
C ALA A 445 9.84 27.09 -7.91
N LEU A 446 9.95 26.85 -6.61
CA LEU A 446 11.16 27.13 -5.83
C LEU A 446 12.33 26.19 -6.15
N SER A 447 12.07 25.01 -6.71
CA SER A 447 13.09 24.05 -7.14
C SER A 447 13.39 24.11 -8.66
N GLY A 448 12.71 24.99 -9.41
CA GLY A 448 12.90 25.15 -10.85
C GLY A 448 12.14 24.16 -11.73
N ASP A 449 11.46 23.17 -11.14
CA ASP A 449 10.71 22.14 -11.86
C ASP A 449 9.20 22.42 -11.77
N LEU A 450 8.47 22.27 -12.88
CA LEU A 450 7.03 22.50 -12.93
C LEU A 450 6.29 21.25 -13.44
N LEU A 451 5.30 20.82 -12.69
CA LEU A 451 4.33 19.84 -13.14
C LEU A 451 3.00 20.56 -13.46
N PRO A 452 2.22 20.10 -14.45
CA PRO A 452 0.97 20.73 -14.89
C PRO A 452 -0.17 20.47 -13.88
N LEU A 453 -0.05 21.03 -12.68
CA LEU A 453 -1.05 20.88 -11.63
C LEU A 453 -2.29 21.73 -11.92
N GLU A 454 -3.44 21.08 -11.85
CA GLU A 454 -4.76 21.72 -11.92
C GLU A 454 -5.34 21.85 -10.52
N GLN A 455 -5.75 23.06 -10.16
CA GLN A 455 -6.47 23.30 -8.90
C GLN A 455 -7.98 23.27 -9.13
N SER A 456 -8.70 22.74 -8.16
CA SER A 456 -10.15 22.78 -8.11
C SER A 456 -10.64 23.04 -6.69
N TYR A 457 -11.73 23.77 -6.57
CA TYR A 457 -12.44 23.96 -5.31
C TYR A 457 -13.43 22.83 -5.09
N GLY A 458 -13.44 22.28 -3.88
CA GLY A 458 -14.39 21.27 -3.46
C GLY A 458 -15.11 21.72 -2.19
N GLN A 459 -16.43 21.83 -2.28
CA GLN A 459 -17.30 22.05 -1.14
C GLN A 459 -17.92 20.73 -0.69
N VAL A 460 -17.86 20.47 0.60
CA VAL A 460 -18.64 19.44 1.28
C VAL A 460 -19.75 20.13 2.06
N SER A 461 -20.96 19.63 1.95
CA SER A 461 -22.12 20.08 2.71
C SER A 461 -22.32 19.18 3.92
N HIS A 462 -22.42 19.77 5.11
CA HIS A 462 -22.75 19.06 6.35
C HIS A 462 -24.24 19.13 6.57
N VAL A 463 -24.94 18.05 6.24
CA VAL A 463 -26.42 17.99 6.22
C VAL A 463 -26.91 17.36 7.51
N PRO A 464 -27.84 18.02 8.27
CA PRO A 464 -28.42 17.43 9.45
C PRO A 464 -29.17 16.12 9.15
N VAL A 465 -29.03 15.11 10.00
CA VAL A 465 -29.69 13.80 9.83
C VAL A 465 -31.21 13.97 9.73
N ALA A 466 -31.78 14.89 10.50
CA ALA A 466 -33.23 15.19 10.47
C ALA A 466 -33.72 15.73 9.11
N ALA A 467 -32.79 16.24 8.28
CA ALA A 467 -33.09 16.73 6.92
C ALA A 467 -32.91 15.65 5.84
N THR A 468 -32.50 14.44 6.23
CA THR A 468 -32.32 13.29 5.33
C THR A 468 -33.34 12.21 5.68
N PRO A 469 -34.10 11.67 4.70
CA PRO A 469 -35.12 10.63 4.98
C PRO A 469 -34.51 9.30 5.41
N LEU A 470 -33.21 9.12 5.24
CA LEU A 470 -32.46 7.88 5.56
C LEU A 470 -32.23 7.68 7.08
N ASN A 471 -33.02 8.30 7.95
CA ASN A 471 -33.05 8.11 9.41
C ASN A 471 -32.12 7.02 9.95
N HIS A 472 -30.86 7.30 10.20
CA HIS A 472 -29.85 6.38 10.78
C HIS A 472 -29.53 5.09 10.00
N GLU A 473 -30.13 4.82 8.84
CA GLU A 473 -30.02 3.54 8.12
C GLU A 473 -28.69 3.34 7.35
N LEU A 474 -27.88 4.40 7.11
CA LEU A 474 -26.61 4.24 6.42
C LEU A 474 -25.55 3.65 7.36
N SER A 475 -25.21 2.38 7.14
CA SER A 475 -24.13 1.68 7.84
C SER A 475 -22.79 1.76 7.10
N ASN A 476 -22.80 2.22 5.83
CA ASN A 476 -21.64 2.30 4.95
C ASN A 476 -21.60 3.66 4.22
N GLY A 477 -20.49 3.95 3.54
CA GLY A 477 -20.39 5.11 2.64
C GLY A 477 -21.12 4.84 1.33
N VAL A 478 -21.72 5.86 0.74
CA VAL A 478 -22.40 5.75 -0.57
C VAL A 478 -21.73 6.68 -1.59
N SER A 479 -21.47 6.18 -2.79
CA SER A 479 -20.87 6.93 -3.91
C SER A 479 -21.80 6.88 -5.13
N PHE A 480 -22.01 8.05 -5.79
CA PHE A 480 -22.96 8.22 -6.91
C PHE A 480 -22.53 9.31 -7.89
N GLY A 481 -21.23 9.56 -8.05
CA GLY A 481 -20.68 10.74 -8.74
C GLY A 481 -20.35 11.86 -7.76
N GLY A 482 -20.99 11.87 -6.61
CA GLY A 482 -20.62 12.45 -5.34
C GLY A 482 -20.45 11.35 -4.30
N TYR A 483 -20.66 11.71 -3.02
CA TYR A 483 -20.69 10.75 -1.92
C TYR A 483 -21.60 11.24 -0.78
N LEU A 484 -22.11 10.28 -0.02
CA LEU A 484 -22.83 10.51 1.24
C LEU A 484 -22.25 9.59 2.31
N THR A 485 -22.06 10.13 3.52
CA THR A 485 -21.51 9.37 4.64
C THR A 485 -22.59 8.94 5.63
N PRO A 486 -22.34 7.94 6.49
CA PRO A 486 -23.08 7.76 7.74
C PRO A 486 -23.07 9.02 8.58
N ALA A 487 -23.91 9.06 9.61
CA ALA A 487 -23.99 10.21 10.50
C ALA A 487 -22.81 10.26 11.49
N LEU A 488 -22.25 11.44 11.70
CA LEU A 488 -21.33 11.77 12.78
C LEU A 488 -21.84 13.03 13.47
N ASP A 489 -22.05 12.99 14.79
CA ASP A 489 -22.57 14.11 15.59
C ASP A 489 -23.85 14.75 15.00
N GLY A 490 -24.78 13.92 14.52
CA GLY A 490 -26.04 14.37 13.95
C GLY A 490 -25.97 14.96 12.54
N LEU A 491 -24.80 14.92 11.88
CA LEU A 491 -24.58 15.45 10.53
C LEU A 491 -24.04 14.35 9.60
N ARG A 492 -24.41 14.42 8.32
CA ARG A 492 -23.84 13.64 7.21
C ARG A 492 -23.01 14.54 6.32
N ASP A 493 -21.93 14.05 5.78
CA ASP A 493 -21.18 14.75 4.74
C ASP A 493 -21.71 14.35 3.37
N LEU A 494 -22.19 15.35 2.62
CA LEU A 494 -22.63 15.24 1.23
C LEU A 494 -21.68 16.03 0.33
N GLY A 495 -21.11 15.43 -0.69
CA GLY A 495 -20.17 16.13 -1.56
C GLY A 495 -19.71 15.36 -2.78
N ALA A 496 -18.85 15.95 -3.53
CA ALA A 496 -18.38 17.32 -3.37
C ALA A 496 -18.39 18.03 -4.73
N THR A 497 -18.44 19.34 -4.67
CA THR A 497 -18.25 20.15 -5.89
C THR A 497 -16.85 19.97 -6.48
N PHE A 498 -16.72 20.21 -7.79
CA PHE A 498 -15.45 20.26 -8.51
C PHE A 498 -15.49 21.46 -9.48
N THR A 499 -15.10 22.63 -8.99
CA THR A 499 -15.16 23.88 -9.76
C THR A 499 -13.77 24.52 -9.88
N LYS A 500 -13.49 25.18 -10.99
CA LYS A 500 -12.22 25.91 -11.20
C LYS A 500 -12.15 27.17 -10.35
N GLN A 501 -13.29 27.75 -10.01
CA GLN A 501 -13.40 28.92 -9.17
C GLN A 501 -14.23 28.61 -7.94
N GLN A 502 -13.96 29.29 -6.85
CA GLN A 502 -14.76 29.17 -5.64
C GLN A 502 -16.16 29.75 -5.92
N GLN A 503 -17.16 28.94 -5.65
CA GLN A 503 -18.57 29.35 -5.68
C GLN A 503 -19.01 29.86 -4.30
N ASP A 504 -20.11 30.59 -4.26
CA ASP A 504 -20.78 30.87 -2.99
C ASP A 504 -21.30 29.57 -2.35
N VAL A 505 -21.45 29.60 -1.02
CA VAL A 505 -21.75 28.39 -0.24
C VAL A 505 -23.11 27.80 -0.61
N ARG A 506 -24.12 28.64 -0.90
CA ARG A 506 -25.47 28.19 -1.26
C ARG A 506 -25.49 27.45 -2.59
N THR A 507 -24.87 28.04 -3.62
CA THR A 507 -24.66 27.37 -4.93
C THR A 507 -23.96 26.03 -4.78
N GLY A 508 -22.96 25.95 -3.88
CA GLY A 508 -22.28 24.70 -3.56
C GLY A 508 -23.19 23.66 -2.90
N HIS A 509 -24.10 24.07 -2.04
CA HIS A 509 -25.11 23.16 -1.46
C HIS A 509 -26.10 22.66 -2.53
N GLU A 510 -26.61 23.55 -3.38
CA GLU A 510 -27.50 23.21 -4.48
C GLU A 510 -26.84 22.21 -5.44
N HIS A 511 -25.57 22.43 -5.77
CA HIS A 511 -24.79 21.49 -6.57
C HIS A 511 -24.68 20.11 -5.91
N ASN A 512 -24.31 20.05 -4.63
CA ASN A 512 -24.16 18.79 -3.92
C ASN A 512 -25.49 18.01 -3.78
N LEU A 513 -26.59 18.72 -3.55
CA LEU A 513 -27.94 18.14 -3.56
C LEU A 513 -28.30 17.58 -4.94
N GLY A 514 -27.95 18.29 -6.01
CA GLY A 514 -28.17 17.86 -7.40
C GLY A 514 -27.33 16.63 -7.82
N LEU A 515 -26.30 16.26 -7.06
CA LEU A 515 -25.55 15.03 -7.30
C LEU A 515 -26.29 13.77 -6.83
N LEU A 516 -27.24 13.91 -5.91
CA LEU A 516 -28.02 12.77 -5.41
C LEU A 516 -28.85 12.15 -6.56
N PRO A 517 -29.05 10.82 -6.56
CA PRO A 517 -30.01 10.20 -7.47
C PRO A 517 -31.41 10.85 -7.36
N GLU A 518 -32.15 10.93 -8.45
CA GLU A 518 -33.47 11.60 -8.48
C GLU A 518 -34.42 11.06 -7.40
N THR A 519 -34.40 9.74 -7.18
CA THR A 519 -35.18 9.08 -6.13
C THR A 519 -34.81 9.59 -4.74
N TRP A 520 -33.56 9.97 -4.53
CA TRP A 520 -33.05 10.48 -3.25
C TRP A 520 -33.26 12.00 -3.12
N GLN A 521 -33.27 12.74 -4.23
CA GLN A 521 -33.58 14.18 -4.23
C GLN A 521 -35.00 14.45 -3.72
N SER A 522 -35.95 13.61 -4.13
CA SER A 522 -37.33 13.73 -3.67
C SER A 522 -37.52 13.49 -2.16
N TRP A 523 -36.58 12.77 -1.54
CA TRP A 523 -36.60 12.53 -0.09
C TRP A 523 -36.02 13.68 0.74
N MET A 524 -35.17 14.50 0.13
CA MET A 524 -34.64 15.70 0.74
C MET A 524 -35.71 16.81 0.68
N ALA A 525 -36.85 16.62 1.38
CA ALA A 525 -37.89 17.63 1.48
C ALA A 525 -37.27 18.94 1.98
N SER A 526 -37.09 19.90 1.08
CA SER A 526 -36.54 21.26 1.22
C SER A 526 -36.13 21.64 2.65
N PRO A 527 -35.02 21.08 3.19
CA PRO A 527 -34.50 21.64 4.42
C PRO A 527 -34.07 23.05 4.08
N SER A 528 -34.33 23.99 4.95
CA SER A 528 -33.71 25.30 4.84
C SER A 528 -32.18 25.08 4.74
N GLN A 529 -31.59 25.37 3.59
CA GLN A 529 -30.14 25.24 3.39
C GLN A 529 -29.33 26.11 4.37
N GLU A 530 -30.01 27.03 5.05
CA GLU A 530 -29.47 27.83 6.15
C GLU A 530 -29.03 26.98 7.35
N ALA A 531 -29.54 25.77 7.48
CA ALA A 531 -29.14 24.82 8.53
C ALA A 531 -27.91 23.99 8.14
N PHE A 532 -27.41 24.07 6.89
CA PHE A 532 -26.26 23.28 6.44
C PHE A 532 -24.94 23.96 6.81
N GLY A 533 -24.08 23.19 7.46
CA GLY A 533 -22.67 23.55 7.54
C GLY A 533 -21.95 23.28 6.22
N SER A 534 -20.79 23.87 6.04
CA SER A 534 -19.96 23.63 4.85
C SER A 534 -18.47 23.70 5.14
N ARG A 535 -17.69 23.01 4.29
CA ARG A 535 -16.25 23.16 4.20
C ARG A 535 -15.83 23.27 2.73
N VAL A 536 -15.17 24.38 2.39
CA VAL A 536 -14.64 24.62 1.05
C VAL A 536 -13.12 24.59 1.10
N ARG A 537 -12.47 23.77 0.26
CA ARG A 537 -11.01 23.71 0.18
C ARG A 537 -10.55 23.45 -1.26
N ARG A 538 -9.30 23.88 -1.55
CA ARG A 538 -8.63 23.60 -2.82
C ARG A 538 -8.04 22.21 -2.85
N ARG A 539 -8.10 21.55 -4.00
CA ARG A 539 -7.47 20.29 -4.31
C ARG A 539 -6.54 20.45 -5.49
N ALA A 540 -5.45 19.70 -5.54
CA ALA A 540 -4.59 19.60 -6.71
C ALA A 540 -4.74 18.25 -7.38
N SER A 541 -4.80 18.24 -8.70
CA SER A 541 -4.76 17.04 -9.54
C SER A 541 -3.86 17.30 -10.76
N LEU A 542 -3.43 16.21 -11.39
CA LEU A 542 -2.73 16.27 -12.68
C LEU A 542 -3.71 16.00 -13.82
N PRO A 543 -3.44 16.41 -15.06
CA PRO A 543 -4.36 16.23 -16.19
C PRO A 543 -4.76 14.77 -16.43
N ASP A 544 -3.82 13.84 -16.21
CA ASP A 544 -4.05 12.39 -16.34
C ASP A 544 -4.80 11.77 -15.15
N ARG A 545 -5.13 12.58 -14.11
CA ARG A 545 -5.81 12.14 -12.89
C ARG A 545 -5.07 11.05 -12.12
N ARG A 546 -3.75 10.93 -12.31
CA ARG A 546 -2.86 10.05 -11.54
C ARG A 546 -2.13 10.88 -10.50
N PRO A 547 -1.76 10.29 -9.35
CA PRO A 547 -0.92 10.95 -8.36
C PRO A 547 0.50 11.16 -8.91
N VAL A 548 1.27 11.98 -8.24
CA VAL A 548 2.72 12.05 -8.42
C VAL A 548 3.41 11.66 -7.12
N ALA A 549 4.40 10.78 -7.23
CA ALA A 549 5.31 10.40 -6.15
C ALA A 549 6.66 10.03 -6.76
N GLY A 550 7.77 10.62 -6.25
CA GLY A 550 9.11 10.32 -6.72
C GLY A 550 10.07 11.49 -6.62
N LYS A 551 11.29 11.29 -7.11
CA LYS A 551 12.36 12.30 -7.15
C LYS A 551 12.01 13.37 -8.17
N LEU A 552 12.08 14.63 -7.76
CA LEU A 552 11.84 15.80 -8.62
C LEU A 552 13.17 16.40 -9.09
N ALA A 553 14.07 16.65 -8.14
CA ALA A 553 15.42 17.14 -8.34
C ALA A 553 16.37 16.48 -7.33
N GLU A 554 17.66 16.82 -7.38
CA GLU A 554 18.62 16.29 -6.39
C GLU A 554 18.23 16.73 -4.97
N GLY A 555 18.06 15.75 -4.07
CA GLY A 555 17.60 15.98 -2.70
C GLY A 555 16.12 16.39 -2.57
N ILE A 556 15.38 16.60 -3.66
CA ILE A 556 14.00 17.07 -3.63
C ILE A 556 13.05 16.01 -4.21
N TRP A 557 12.03 15.70 -3.42
CA TRP A 557 11.04 14.69 -3.71
C TRP A 557 9.64 15.27 -3.65
N VAL A 558 8.67 14.62 -4.31
CA VAL A 558 7.29 15.10 -4.35
C VAL A 558 6.30 13.98 -4.05
N LEU A 559 5.25 14.32 -3.31
CA LEU A 559 4.05 13.50 -3.13
C LEU A 559 2.81 14.39 -3.23
N GLY A 560 2.05 14.26 -4.31
CA GLY A 560 0.90 15.12 -4.52
C GLY A 560 0.01 14.73 -5.71
N GLY A 561 -0.78 15.69 -6.18
CA GLY A 561 -1.71 15.44 -7.28
C GLY A 561 -2.83 14.45 -6.96
N LEU A 562 -3.13 14.25 -5.68
CA LEU A 562 -4.00 13.17 -5.17
C LEU A 562 -5.50 13.39 -5.47
N GLY A 563 -5.88 14.62 -5.87
CA GLY A 563 -7.27 14.97 -6.14
C GLY A 563 -8.20 14.71 -4.96
N ALA A 564 -9.27 13.94 -5.18
CA ALA A 564 -10.24 13.57 -4.14
C ALA A 564 -9.94 12.23 -3.44
N ARG A 565 -8.80 11.58 -3.75
CA ARG A 565 -8.47 10.24 -3.25
C ARG A 565 -7.27 10.21 -2.32
N GLY A 566 -6.92 11.32 -1.70
CA GLY A 566 -5.75 11.44 -0.84
C GLY A 566 -5.70 10.36 0.25
N PHE A 567 -6.80 10.12 0.94
CA PHE A 567 -6.87 9.14 2.02
C PHE A 567 -6.79 7.67 1.58
N THR A 568 -7.06 7.38 0.31
CA THR A 568 -6.84 6.05 -0.28
C THR A 568 -5.39 5.89 -0.76
N LEU A 569 -4.85 6.91 -1.43
CA LEU A 569 -3.59 6.81 -2.17
C LEU A 569 -2.36 7.13 -1.31
N ALA A 570 -2.42 8.21 -0.53
CA ALA A 570 -1.25 8.74 0.17
C ALA A 570 -0.60 7.74 1.14
N PRO A 571 -1.31 6.92 1.91
CA PRO A 571 -0.67 6.01 2.85
C PRO A 571 0.36 5.08 2.19
N LEU A 572 0.01 4.39 1.10
CA LEU A 572 0.94 3.50 0.39
C LEU A 572 1.98 4.29 -0.41
N LEU A 573 1.60 5.41 -1.01
CA LEU A 573 2.54 6.25 -1.78
C LEU A 573 3.58 6.92 -0.87
N GLY A 574 3.23 7.23 0.37
CA GLY A 574 4.18 7.70 1.39
C GLY A 574 5.21 6.63 1.74
N GLU A 575 4.78 5.37 1.87
CA GLU A 575 5.69 4.22 2.07
C GLU A 575 6.62 4.02 0.87
N THR A 576 6.07 4.12 -0.35
CA THR A 576 6.84 4.02 -1.59
C THR A 576 7.92 5.09 -1.66
N LEU A 577 7.52 6.34 -1.44
CA LEU A 577 8.44 7.46 -1.49
C LEU A 577 9.55 7.33 -0.43
N ALA A 578 9.18 6.93 0.79
CA ALA A 578 10.13 6.70 1.86
C ALA A 578 11.14 5.59 1.53
N ALA A 579 10.66 4.49 0.92
CA ALA A 579 11.51 3.40 0.46
C ALA A 579 12.51 3.89 -0.61
N GLU A 580 12.06 4.67 -1.59
CA GLU A 580 12.93 5.21 -2.64
C GLU A 580 13.95 6.20 -2.11
N ILE A 581 13.58 7.12 -1.21
CA ILE A 581 14.50 8.08 -0.58
C ILE A 581 15.63 7.36 0.15
N LEU A 582 15.31 6.26 0.83
CA LEU A 582 16.26 5.53 1.68
C LEU A 582 16.93 4.33 0.98
N GLY A 583 16.67 4.12 -0.32
CA GLY A 583 17.25 3.00 -1.07
C GLY A 583 16.74 1.61 -0.65
N HIS A 584 15.54 1.56 -0.09
CA HIS A 584 14.85 0.33 0.32
C HIS A 584 14.00 -0.25 -0.80
N ALA A 585 13.41 -1.43 -0.58
CA ALA A 585 12.52 -2.03 -1.55
C ALA A 585 11.22 -1.23 -1.71
N ALA A 586 10.90 -0.84 -2.94
CA ALA A 586 9.65 -0.16 -3.25
C ALA A 586 8.52 -1.18 -3.45
N PRO A 587 7.32 -0.88 -2.93
CA PRO A 587 6.21 -1.83 -2.86
C PRO A 587 5.36 -1.91 -4.13
N MET A 588 5.92 -1.84 -5.33
CA MET A 588 5.13 -1.87 -6.56
C MET A 588 5.92 -2.35 -7.76
N ASP A 589 5.21 -2.77 -8.81
CA ASP A 589 5.82 -3.09 -10.09
C ASP A 589 6.25 -1.82 -10.86
N ARG A 590 7.15 -1.99 -11.84
CA ARG A 590 7.68 -0.87 -12.65
C ARG A 590 6.58 -0.08 -13.36
N ALA A 591 5.55 -0.74 -13.89
CA ALA A 591 4.48 -0.06 -14.61
C ALA A 591 3.63 0.83 -13.68
N GLN A 592 3.41 0.39 -12.45
CA GLN A 592 2.76 1.19 -11.41
C GLN A 592 3.64 2.39 -11.03
N ARG A 593 4.94 2.14 -10.81
CA ARG A 593 5.91 3.17 -10.45
C ARG A 593 6.04 4.24 -11.54
N ASP A 594 6.28 3.83 -12.79
CA ASP A 594 6.40 4.74 -13.94
C ASP A 594 5.13 5.59 -14.13
N GLY A 595 3.98 5.01 -13.81
CA GLY A 595 2.68 5.69 -13.86
C GLY A 595 2.53 6.85 -12.87
N ILE A 596 3.38 6.96 -11.85
CA ILE A 596 3.32 7.99 -10.80
C ILE A 596 4.57 8.88 -10.73
N LEU A 597 5.68 8.53 -11.39
CA LEU A 597 6.89 9.35 -11.38
C LEU A 597 6.65 10.74 -11.98
N PRO A 598 7.35 11.79 -11.50
CA PRO A 598 7.33 13.13 -12.10
C PRO A 598 7.80 13.11 -13.55
N ASP A 599 8.77 12.28 -13.89
CA ASP A 599 9.43 12.20 -15.19
C ASP A 599 8.48 11.90 -16.34
N ARG A 600 7.28 11.35 -16.07
CA ARG A 600 6.25 11.14 -17.09
C ARG A 600 5.75 12.42 -17.77
N TYR A 601 6.16 13.58 -17.26
CA TYR A 601 5.85 14.91 -17.82
C TYR A 601 7.05 15.62 -18.43
N LYS A 602 8.28 15.09 -18.33
CA LYS A 602 9.49 15.77 -18.82
C LYS A 602 9.56 15.86 -20.36
N ASP A 603 8.90 14.94 -21.06
CA ASP A 603 8.91 14.86 -22.53
C ASP A 603 7.62 15.35 -23.18
N ARG A 604 6.78 16.11 -22.47
CA ARG A 604 5.48 16.59 -22.98
C ARG A 604 5.41 18.09 -23.13
#